data_70db8b3be030b788a1a290777076ddd3
#
_entry.id   70db8b3be030b788a1a290777076ddd3
#
_cell.length_a   1.000
_cell.length_b   1.000
_cell.length_c   1.000
_cell.angle_alpha   90.00
_cell.angle_beta   90.00
_cell.angle_gamma   90.00
#
_symmetry.space_group_name_H-M   'P 1'
#
loop_
_entity.id
_entity.type
_entity.pdbx_description
1 polymer ?
#
loop_
_entity_poly.entity_id
_entity_poly.type
_entity_poly.pdbx_seq_one_letter_code
_entity_poly.pdbx_strand_id
1 'polypeptide(L)'
;GLLALIMPRLPLIGAQTNGAYLAIDIGPITVQPAEFAKIAMVIFLASYLRDTRQLLVTAGRRVAGITIPPIKHFGPMLVIWGASMLLLFVIRDIGSSLMFFGAFLAMLYVATSRASFVVVGLSLFAAGAWLVGSQVGHIENRVAAWRDPFDPQLYEAVGGSQQLAQGLFAQADGGLIGRGFGQAVLDISALVDGQCASLVDCSMLPAPHTDLIYAVIVNETGLLG
;
A
#
# COMPACT_ATOMS: atom_id res chain seq x y z
N GLY A 1 -11.46 14.87 -3.79
CA GLY A 1 -10.50 13.88 -3.30
C GLY A 1 -10.83 13.38 -1.89
N LEU A 2 -10.77 14.25 -0.86
CA LEU A 2 -11.00 13.84 0.54
C LEU A 2 -12.37 13.20 0.79
N LEU A 3 -13.44 13.75 0.19
CA LEU A 3 -14.78 13.17 0.31
C LEU A 3 -14.85 11.76 -0.27
N ALA A 4 -14.15 11.49 -1.36
CA ALA A 4 -14.11 10.16 -1.96
C ALA A 4 -13.49 9.10 -1.02
N LEU A 5 -12.53 9.47 -0.17
CA LEU A 5 -11.91 8.57 0.79
C LEU A 5 -12.84 8.18 1.95
N ILE A 6 -13.87 8.98 2.24
CA ILE A 6 -14.83 8.71 3.32
C ILE A 6 -16.00 7.83 2.81
N MET A 7 -16.31 7.88 1.51
CA MET A 7 -17.47 7.19 0.93
C MET A 7 -17.55 5.68 1.25
N PRO A 8 -16.46 4.90 1.19
CA PRO A 8 -16.53 3.47 1.48
C PRO A 8 -16.93 3.13 2.92
N ARG A 9 -16.87 4.10 3.83
CA ARG A 9 -17.23 3.92 5.24
C ARG A 9 -18.71 4.22 5.54
N LEU A 10 -19.44 4.67 4.55
CA LEU A 10 -20.88 4.91 4.71
C LEU A 10 -21.62 3.57 4.75
N PRO A 11 -22.50 3.34 5.75
CA PRO A 11 -23.11 2.02 6.01
C PRO A 11 -24.02 1.50 4.89
N LEU A 12 -24.40 2.35 3.93
CA LEU A 12 -25.32 2.01 2.84
C LEU A 12 -24.62 1.62 1.53
N ILE A 13 -23.31 1.94 1.37
CA ILE A 13 -22.63 1.89 0.07
C ILE A 13 -21.28 1.17 0.17
N GLY A 14 -20.71 1.07 1.37
CA GLY A 14 -19.37 0.53 1.56
C GLY A 14 -19.34 -0.99 1.55
N ALA A 15 -18.46 -1.56 0.74
CA ALA A 15 -18.10 -2.98 0.76
C ALA A 15 -16.90 -3.20 1.67
N GLN A 16 -17.02 -4.19 2.56
CA GLN A 16 -15.95 -4.61 3.42
C GLN A 16 -15.18 -5.77 2.77
N THR A 17 -13.90 -5.56 2.48
CA THR A 17 -13.00 -6.59 1.97
C THR A 17 -11.86 -6.80 2.94
N ASN A 18 -11.67 -8.02 3.45
CA ASN A 18 -10.59 -8.37 4.40
C ASN A 18 -10.53 -7.46 5.65
N GLY A 19 -11.69 -7.04 6.17
CA GLY A 19 -11.78 -6.19 7.36
C GLY A 19 -11.52 -4.70 7.14
N ALA A 20 -11.36 -4.25 5.88
CA ALA A 20 -11.21 -2.86 5.51
C ALA A 20 -12.34 -2.40 4.57
N TYR A 21 -12.80 -1.17 4.76
CA TYR A 21 -13.79 -0.54 3.89
C TYR A 21 -13.07 0.19 2.74
N LEU A 22 -12.75 -0.55 1.67
CA LEU A 22 -11.92 -0.05 0.57
C LEU A 22 -12.72 0.30 -0.68
N ALA A 23 -13.89 -0.31 -0.85
CA ALA A 23 -14.64 -0.26 -2.09
C ALA A 23 -16.09 0.14 -1.89
N ILE A 24 -16.72 0.55 -2.98
CA ILE A 24 -18.14 0.83 -3.11
C ILE A 24 -18.67 -0.10 -4.18
N ASP A 25 -19.73 -0.85 -3.86
CA ASP A 25 -20.41 -1.69 -4.84
C ASP A 25 -21.54 -0.91 -5.51
N ILE A 26 -21.41 -0.74 -6.82
CA ILE A 26 -22.42 -0.10 -7.66
C ILE A 26 -22.96 -1.16 -8.63
N GLY A 27 -23.89 -1.97 -8.14
CA GLY A 27 -24.40 -3.11 -8.90
C GLY A 27 -23.33 -4.17 -9.18
N PRO A 28 -23.02 -4.49 -10.45
CA PRO A 28 -22.01 -5.49 -10.79
C PRO A 28 -20.56 -4.95 -10.76
N ILE A 29 -20.37 -3.67 -10.47
CA ILE A 29 -19.07 -3.01 -10.53
C ILE A 29 -18.63 -2.57 -9.13
N THR A 30 -17.44 -3.00 -8.73
CA THR A 30 -16.79 -2.57 -7.49
C THR A 30 -15.80 -1.44 -7.80
N VAL A 31 -16.00 -0.28 -7.20
CA VAL A 31 -15.16 0.90 -7.41
C VAL A 31 -14.40 1.25 -6.14
N GLN A 32 -13.10 1.45 -6.24
CA GLN A 32 -12.27 1.94 -5.13
C GLN A 32 -12.06 3.44 -5.23
N PRO A 33 -12.73 4.25 -4.38
CA PRO A 33 -12.60 5.72 -4.43
C PRO A 33 -11.19 6.22 -4.13
N ALA A 34 -10.36 5.44 -3.43
CA ALA A 34 -8.96 5.77 -3.15
C ALA A 34 -8.13 5.93 -4.43
N GLU A 35 -8.44 5.17 -5.50
CA GLU A 35 -7.73 5.29 -6.79
C GLU A 35 -7.95 6.66 -7.41
N PHE A 36 -9.19 7.15 -7.43
CA PHE A 36 -9.51 8.50 -7.90
C PHE A 36 -8.96 9.59 -6.99
N ALA A 37 -8.93 9.34 -5.68
CA ALA A 37 -8.35 10.27 -4.72
C ALA A 37 -6.84 10.44 -4.92
N LYS A 38 -6.11 9.38 -5.29
CA LYS A 38 -4.68 9.45 -5.64
C LYS A 38 -4.45 10.42 -6.81
N ILE A 39 -5.20 10.26 -7.88
CA ILE A 39 -5.10 11.13 -9.07
C ILE A 39 -5.42 12.58 -8.69
N ALA A 40 -6.53 12.81 -7.99
CA ALA A 40 -6.94 14.13 -7.55
C ALA A 40 -5.89 14.80 -6.63
N MET A 41 -5.25 14.02 -5.75
CA MET A 41 -4.17 14.51 -4.88
C MET A 41 -2.93 14.92 -5.68
N VAL A 42 -2.52 14.11 -6.64
CA VAL A 42 -1.37 14.43 -7.52
C VAL A 42 -1.63 15.71 -8.30
N ILE A 43 -2.82 15.85 -8.89
CA ILE A 43 -3.21 17.07 -9.64
C ILE A 43 -3.20 18.30 -8.71
N PHE A 44 -3.79 18.17 -7.52
CA PHE A 44 -3.80 19.25 -6.52
C PHE A 44 -2.37 19.66 -6.13
N LEU A 45 -1.51 18.69 -5.77
CA LEU A 45 -0.13 18.96 -5.38
C LEU A 45 0.67 19.58 -6.52
N ALA A 46 0.51 19.09 -7.75
CA ALA A 46 1.19 19.65 -8.92
C ALA A 46 0.80 21.11 -9.15
N SER A 47 -0.50 21.41 -9.12
CA SER A 47 -1.01 22.77 -9.27
C SER A 47 -0.52 23.70 -8.16
N TYR A 48 -0.64 23.25 -6.92
CA TYR A 48 -0.21 24.02 -5.75
C TYR A 48 1.29 24.31 -5.75
N LEU A 49 2.10 23.28 -6.02
CA LEU A 49 3.56 23.41 -6.07
C LEU A 49 4.02 24.28 -7.24
N ARG A 50 3.35 24.21 -8.40
CA ARG A 50 3.64 25.13 -9.52
C ARG A 50 3.56 26.58 -9.09
N ASP A 51 2.51 26.94 -8.34
CA ASP A 51 2.23 28.33 -7.96
C ASP A 51 3.07 28.78 -6.75
N THR A 52 3.46 27.85 -5.88
CA THR A 52 4.14 28.17 -4.60
C THR A 52 5.63 27.81 -4.56
N ARG A 53 6.17 27.09 -5.56
CA ARG A 53 7.57 26.60 -5.53
C ARG A 53 8.61 27.67 -5.26
N GLN A 54 8.47 28.85 -5.87
CA GLN A 54 9.42 29.94 -5.68
C GLN A 54 9.44 30.43 -4.22
N LEU A 55 8.27 30.56 -3.62
CA LEU A 55 8.12 30.95 -2.22
C LEU A 55 8.68 29.90 -1.26
N LEU A 56 8.50 28.62 -1.57
CA LEU A 56 9.04 27.50 -0.78
C LEU A 56 10.57 27.46 -0.82
N VAL A 57 11.18 27.87 -1.94
CA VAL A 57 12.63 27.86 -2.13
C VAL A 57 13.29 29.14 -1.59
N THR A 58 12.72 30.33 -1.87
CA THR A 58 13.36 31.61 -1.56
C THR A 58 13.06 32.13 -0.16
N ALA A 59 11.85 31.93 0.36
CA ALA A 59 11.41 32.48 1.63
C ALA A 59 11.72 31.60 2.86
N GLY A 60 12.47 30.52 2.69
CA GLY A 60 12.77 29.58 3.77
C GLY A 60 13.77 30.11 4.80
N ARG A 61 13.50 29.88 6.09
CA ARG A 61 14.43 30.13 7.20
C ARG A 61 15.38 28.96 7.37
N ARG A 62 16.69 29.24 7.46
CA ARG A 62 17.68 28.20 7.77
C ARG A 62 17.74 27.93 9.27
N VAL A 63 17.50 26.69 9.67
CA VAL A 63 17.62 26.20 11.05
C VAL A 63 18.50 24.95 11.02
N ALA A 64 19.60 24.93 11.73
CA ALA A 64 20.55 23.79 11.80
C ALA A 64 20.96 23.22 10.42
N GLY A 65 21.20 24.09 9.42
CA GLY A 65 21.60 23.69 8.08
C GLY A 65 20.43 23.27 7.15
N ILE A 66 19.24 23.10 7.68
CA ILE A 66 18.03 22.74 6.93
C ILE A 66 17.22 23.99 6.66
N THR A 67 16.79 24.18 5.41
CA THR A 67 15.90 25.30 5.05
C THR A 67 14.45 24.87 5.29
N ILE A 68 13.81 25.50 6.27
CA ILE A 68 12.39 25.28 6.60
C ILE A 68 11.56 26.26 5.77
N PRO A 69 10.61 25.76 4.95
CA PRO A 69 9.74 26.62 4.17
C PRO A 69 8.77 27.41 5.08
N PRO A 70 8.28 28.57 4.64
CA PRO A 70 7.33 29.34 5.42
C PRO A 70 6.01 28.58 5.58
N ILE A 71 5.57 28.42 6.82
CA ILE A 71 4.37 27.65 7.19
C ILE A 71 3.12 28.15 6.46
N LYS A 72 3.05 29.44 6.18
CA LYS A 72 1.93 30.06 5.44
C LYS A 72 1.69 29.40 4.08
N HIS A 73 2.74 29.01 3.38
CA HIS A 73 2.66 28.39 2.04
C HIS A 73 2.82 26.87 2.08
N PHE A 74 3.50 26.34 3.07
CA PHE A 74 3.67 24.89 3.24
C PHE A 74 2.51 24.25 4.00
N GLY A 75 1.89 24.98 4.93
CA GLY A 75 0.83 24.52 5.82
C GLY A 75 -0.41 23.96 5.11
N PRO A 76 -1.04 24.69 4.18
CA PRO A 76 -2.23 24.20 3.48
C PRO A 76 -2.00 22.88 2.74
N MET A 77 -0.83 22.73 2.12
CA MET A 77 -0.44 21.49 1.45
C MET A 77 -0.30 20.34 2.44
N LEU A 78 0.37 20.56 3.59
CA LEU A 78 0.51 19.57 4.64
C LEU A 78 -0.83 19.19 5.26
N VAL A 79 -1.76 20.12 5.42
CA VAL A 79 -3.09 19.84 6.00
C VAL A 79 -3.87 18.92 5.08
N ILE A 80 -3.92 19.20 3.78
CA ILE A 80 -4.68 18.38 2.83
C ILE A 80 -4.03 17.00 2.68
N TRP A 81 -2.70 16.96 2.55
CA TRP A 81 -1.96 15.72 2.47
C TRP A 81 -2.09 14.90 3.78
N GLY A 82 -1.88 15.53 4.93
CA GLY A 82 -2.00 14.89 6.24
C GLY A 82 -3.41 14.38 6.54
N ALA A 83 -4.44 15.12 6.13
CA ALA A 83 -5.83 14.66 6.23
C ALA A 83 -6.07 13.42 5.36
N SER A 84 -5.51 13.36 4.15
CA SER A 84 -5.59 12.17 3.29
C SER A 84 -4.89 10.97 3.92
N MET A 85 -3.68 11.17 4.47
CA MET A 85 -2.93 10.13 5.17
C MET A 85 -3.69 9.60 6.39
N LEU A 86 -4.25 10.51 7.19
CA LEU A 86 -5.04 10.14 8.37
C LEU A 86 -6.27 9.32 7.99
N LEU A 87 -7.00 9.72 6.94
CA LEU A 87 -8.16 8.98 6.45
C LEU A 87 -7.78 7.57 5.98
N LEU A 88 -6.71 7.44 5.20
CA LEU A 88 -6.23 6.14 4.72
C LEU A 88 -5.77 5.23 5.88
N PHE A 89 -5.13 5.81 6.89
CA PHE A 89 -4.75 5.09 8.10
C PHE A 89 -5.98 4.58 8.86
N VAL A 90 -7.01 5.41 9.02
CA VAL A 90 -8.29 5.04 9.65
C VAL A 90 -9.02 3.94 8.86
N ILE A 91 -8.90 3.94 7.53
CA ILE A 91 -9.48 2.92 6.64
C ILE A 91 -8.65 1.62 6.64
N ARG A 92 -7.44 1.63 7.25
CA ARG A 92 -6.46 0.54 7.27
C ARG A 92 -5.81 0.24 5.92
N ASP A 93 -5.79 1.22 5.03
CA ASP A 93 -5.10 1.12 3.72
C ASP A 93 -3.67 1.65 3.82
N ILE A 94 -2.78 0.84 4.37
CA ILE A 94 -1.37 1.20 4.55
C ILE A 94 -0.66 1.31 3.20
N GLY A 95 -1.02 0.48 2.22
CA GLY A 95 -0.42 0.48 0.88
C GLY A 95 -0.66 1.80 0.15
N SER A 96 -1.91 2.25 0.06
CA SER A 96 -2.24 3.54 -0.52
C SER A 96 -1.62 4.70 0.27
N SER A 97 -1.57 4.62 1.61
CA SER A 97 -0.90 5.63 2.44
C SER A 97 0.57 5.80 2.05
N LEU A 98 1.30 4.70 1.86
CA LEU A 98 2.70 4.74 1.46
C LEU A 98 2.88 5.32 0.06
N MET A 99 1.99 5.01 -0.88
CA MET A 99 2.00 5.60 -2.22
C MET A 99 1.75 7.12 -2.17
N PHE A 100 0.78 7.58 -1.39
CA PHE A 100 0.52 9.02 -1.22
C PHE A 100 1.72 9.74 -0.61
N PHE A 101 2.37 9.12 0.39
CA PHE A 101 3.57 9.66 1.00
C PHE A 101 4.72 9.75 -0.01
N GLY A 102 4.98 8.68 -0.76
CA GLY A 102 6.03 8.64 -1.77
C GLY A 102 5.80 9.66 -2.89
N ALA A 103 4.56 9.73 -3.41
CA ALA A 103 4.18 10.72 -4.42
C ALA A 103 4.36 12.15 -3.92
N PHE A 104 3.96 12.44 -2.67
CA PHE A 104 4.16 13.75 -2.06
C PHE A 104 5.64 14.15 -1.98
N LEU A 105 6.50 13.26 -1.48
CA LEU A 105 7.94 13.52 -1.39
C LEU A 105 8.59 13.69 -2.76
N ALA A 106 8.23 12.84 -3.73
CA ALA A 106 8.75 12.92 -5.09
C ALA A 106 8.37 14.25 -5.75
N MET A 107 7.11 14.66 -5.66
CA MET A 107 6.65 15.93 -6.22
C MET A 107 7.29 17.14 -5.53
N LEU A 108 7.45 17.08 -4.21
CA LEU A 108 8.12 18.14 -3.45
C LEU A 108 9.60 18.26 -3.85
N TYR A 109 10.27 17.14 -4.06
CA TYR A 109 11.64 17.10 -4.57
C TYR A 109 11.75 17.68 -5.99
N VAL A 110 10.91 17.24 -6.91
CA VAL A 110 10.90 17.73 -8.30
C VAL A 110 10.60 19.23 -8.36
N ALA A 111 9.66 19.72 -7.54
CA ALA A 111 9.29 21.12 -7.53
C ALA A 111 10.37 22.03 -6.92
N THR A 112 11.08 21.56 -5.89
CA THR A 112 12.02 22.38 -5.10
C THR A 112 13.49 22.10 -5.39
N SER A 113 13.81 20.95 -6.01
CA SER A 113 15.18 20.43 -6.22
C SER A 113 16.00 20.32 -4.92
N ARG A 114 15.30 20.12 -3.77
CA ARG A 114 15.95 20.05 -2.44
C ARG A 114 15.78 18.67 -1.83
N ALA A 115 16.86 17.90 -1.79
CA ALA A 115 16.89 16.59 -1.14
C ALA A 115 16.63 16.66 0.38
N SER A 116 16.84 17.82 1.02
CA SER A 116 16.56 18.01 2.45
C SER A 116 15.11 17.72 2.83
N PHE A 117 14.15 18.05 1.97
CA PHE A 117 12.73 17.73 2.21
C PHE A 117 12.48 16.21 2.21
N VAL A 118 13.15 15.50 1.32
CA VAL A 118 13.03 14.03 1.24
C VAL A 118 13.65 13.40 2.48
N VAL A 119 14.85 13.83 2.86
CA VAL A 119 15.54 13.30 4.06
C VAL A 119 14.72 13.55 5.32
N VAL A 120 14.22 14.77 5.52
CA VAL A 120 13.37 15.11 6.67
C VAL A 120 12.06 14.31 6.64
N GLY A 121 11.41 14.20 5.48
CA GLY A 121 10.18 13.44 5.33
C GLY A 121 10.39 11.96 5.66
N LEU A 122 11.42 11.33 5.10
CA LEU A 122 11.75 9.93 5.40
C LEU A 122 12.13 9.71 6.87
N SER A 123 12.86 10.66 7.48
CA SER A 123 13.21 10.57 8.91
C SER A 123 11.98 10.67 9.81
N LEU A 124 11.05 11.58 9.49
CA LEU A 124 9.78 11.72 10.22
C LEU A 124 8.89 10.48 10.02
N PHE A 125 8.87 9.93 8.81
CA PHE A 125 8.16 8.69 8.53
C PHE A 125 8.74 7.51 9.33
N ALA A 126 10.05 7.34 9.33
CA ALA A 126 10.71 6.27 10.08
C ALA A 126 10.45 6.41 11.60
N ALA A 127 10.55 7.63 12.14
CA ALA A 127 10.23 7.90 13.55
C ALA A 127 8.74 7.61 13.86
N GLY A 128 7.82 8.05 13.00
CA GLY A 128 6.39 7.78 13.14
C GLY A 128 6.07 6.29 13.02
N ALA A 129 6.66 5.59 12.08
CA ALA A 129 6.51 4.15 11.91
C ALA A 129 7.02 3.37 13.11
N TRP A 130 8.14 3.80 13.71
CA TRP A 130 8.68 3.20 14.92
C TRP A 130 7.77 3.44 16.14
N LEU A 131 7.28 4.67 16.33
CA LEU A 131 6.41 5.03 17.48
C LEU A 131 5.02 4.38 17.38
N VAL A 132 4.44 4.31 16.19
CA VAL A 132 3.07 3.82 15.98
C VAL A 132 3.07 2.31 15.70
N GLY A 133 4.11 1.81 15.03
CA GLY A 133 4.19 0.42 14.60
C GLY A 133 4.15 -0.60 15.74
N SER A 134 4.69 -0.23 16.91
CA SER A 134 4.66 -1.06 18.12
C SER A 134 3.34 -0.98 18.92
N GLN A 135 2.43 -0.06 18.55
CA GLN A 135 1.19 0.16 19.29
C GLN A 135 -0.08 -0.22 18.50
N VAL A 136 0.08 -0.49 17.22
CA VAL A 136 -1.05 -0.80 16.33
C VAL A 136 -0.92 -2.25 15.86
N GLY A 137 -1.70 -3.14 16.46
CA GLY A 137 -1.58 -4.60 16.28
C GLY A 137 -1.61 -5.08 14.83
N HIS A 138 -2.37 -4.44 13.93
CA HIS A 138 -2.35 -4.86 12.52
C HIS A 138 -1.05 -4.50 11.78
N ILE A 139 -0.29 -3.50 12.24
CA ILE A 139 1.04 -3.18 11.71
C ILE A 139 2.07 -4.15 12.29
N GLU A 140 1.96 -4.45 13.57
CA GLU A 140 2.80 -5.42 14.25
C GLU A 140 2.70 -6.79 13.58
N ASN A 141 1.49 -7.28 13.33
CA ASN A 141 1.27 -8.55 12.62
C ASN A 141 1.89 -8.56 11.22
N ARG A 142 1.82 -7.46 10.46
CA ARG A 142 2.44 -7.36 9.14
C ARG A 142 3.96 -7.36 9.19
N VAL A 143 4.55 -6.70 10.19
CA VAL A 143 6.00 -6.71 10.41
C VAL A 143 6.46 -8.09 10.88
N ALA A 144 5.70 -8.74 11.76
CA ALA A 144 5.98 -10.09 12.22
C ALA A 144 5.89 -11.09 11.05
N ALA A 145 4.83 -11.04 10.25
CA ALA A 145 4.66 -11.87 9.06
C ALA A 145 5.77 -11.67 8.02
N TRP A 146 6.31 -10.47 7.89
CA TRP A 146 7.45 -10.21 7.01
C TRP A 146 8.76 -10.78 7.55
N ARG A 147 8.95 -10.77 8.89
CA ARG A 147 10.16 -11.30 9.54
C ARG A 147 10.17 -12.82 9.60
N ASP A 148 9.03 -13.41 9.93
CA ASP A 148 8.83 -14.85 10.00
C ASP A 148 7.50 -15.24 9.34
N PRO A 149 7.50 -15.40 8.00
CA PRO A 149 6.30 -15.75 7.25
C PRO A 149 5.80 -17.17 7.53
N PHE A 150 6.61 -18.02 8.14
CA PHE A 150 6.30 -19.44 8.39
C PHE A 150 5.86 -19.72 9.83
N ASP A 151 5.73 -18.72 10.69
CA ASP A 151 5.18 -18.88 12.03
C ASP A 151 3.73 -19.41 11.93
N PRO A 152 3.43 -20.59 12.54
CA PRO A 152 2.11 -21.21 12.45
C PRO A 152 0.97 -20.33 13.00
N GLN A 153 1.23 -19.53 14.04
CA GLN A 153 0.23 -18.66 14.64
C GLN A 153 -0.11 -17.47 13.71
N LEU A 154 0.91 -16.94 13.03
CA LEU A 154 0.72 -15.87 12.06
C LEU A 154 0.13 -16.39 10.75
N TYR A 155 0.43 -17.64 10.37
CA TYR A 155 -0.11 -18.25 9.16
C TYR A 155 -1.64 -18.41 9.24
N GLU A 156 -2.17 -18.79 10.39
CA GLU A 156 -3.62 -18.97 10.60
C GLU A 156 -4.35 -17.68 10.94
N ALA A 157 -3.63 -16.61 11.28
CA ALA A 157 -4.23 -15.34 11.67
C ALA A 157 -4.88 -14.61 10.49
N VAL A 158 -6.03 -13.99 10.72
CA VAL A 158 -6.68 -13.14 9.72
C VAL A 158 -5.77 -11.94 9.35
N GLY A 159 -5.39 -11.84 8.08
CA GLY A 159 -4.43 -10.84 7.61
C GLY A 159 -2.99 -11.10 8.05
N GLY A 160 -2.68 -12.34 8.41
CA GLY A 160 -1.36 -12.80 8.81
C GLY A 160 -0.42 -13.11 7.64
N SER A 161 0.39 -14.17 7.79
CA SER A 161 1.47 -14.47 6.84
C SER A 161 1.08 -15.43 5.71
N GLN A 162 -0.13 -16.01 5.71
CA GLN A 162 -0.56 -17.05 4.77
C GLN A 162 -0.27 -16.66 3.31
N GLN A 163 -0.67 -15.47 2.88
CA GLN A 163 -0.48 -15.00 1.50
C GLN A 163 1.01 -14.93 1.12
N LEU A 164 1.84 -14.42 2.04
CA LEU A 164 3.28 -14.30 1.82
C LEU A 164 3.96 -15.68 1.78
N ALA A 165 3.62 -16.55 2.72
CA ALA A 165 4.17 -17.91 2.79
C ALA A 165 3.82 -18.72 1.54
N GLN A 166 2.55 -18.68 1.10
CA GLN A 166 2.12 -19.36 -0.13
C GLN A 166 2.82 -18.79 -1.38
N GLY A 167 3.04 -17.49 -1.44
CA GLY A 167 3.84 -16.89 -2.51
C GLY A 167 5.29 -17.39 -2.53
N LEU A 168 5.91 -17.57 -1.37
CA LEU A 168 7.26 -18.12 -1.25
C LEU A 168 7.29 -19.62 -1.60
N PHE A 169 6.29 -20.40 -1.21
CA PHE A 169 6.17 -21.81 -1.60
C PHE A 169 6.01 -21.95 -3.12
N ALA A 170 5.17 -21.13 -3.74
CA ALA A 170 5.00 -21.16 -5.19
C ALA A 170 6.30 -20.83 -5.93
N GLN A 171 7.09 -19.87 -5.44
CA GLN A 171 8.40 -19.55 -6.00
C GLN A 171 9.41 -20.70 -5.80
N ALA A 172 9.45 -21.30 -4.61
CA ALA A 172 10.32 -22.42 -4.33
C ALA A 172 10.01 -23.65 -5.21
N ASP A 173 8.74 -23.88 -5.47
CA ASP A 173 8.24 -24.96 -6.32
C ASP A 173 8.61 -24.78 -7.80
N GLY A 174 8.72 -23.55 -8.30
CA GLY A 174 9.24 -23.24 -9.62
C GLY A 174 10.75 -23.52 -9.77
N GLY A 175 11.50 -23.44 -8.69
CA GLY A 175 12.95 -23.68 -8.68
C GLY A 175 13.73 -22.77 -9.62
N LEU A 176 14.80 -23.31 -10.23
CA LEU A 176 15.66 -22.50 -11.11
C LEU A 176 15.12 -22.35 -12.54
N ILE A 177 14.43 -23.35 -13.06
CA ILE A 177 14.05 -23.44 -14.50
C ILE A 177 12.54 -23.20 -14.70
N GLY A 178 11.76 -23.32 -13.63
CA GLY A 178 10.30 -23.23 -13.67
C GLY A 178 9.61 -24.53 -14.05
N ARG A 179 8.27 -24.54 -13.91
CA ARG A 179 7.41 -25.66 -14.31
C ARG A 179 6.96 -25.60 -15.77
N GLY A 180 7.14 -24.46 -16.42
CA GLY A 180 6.68 -24.18 -17.77
C GLY A 180 5.45 -23.26 -17.79
N PHE A 181 5.26 -22.54 -18.90
CA PHE A 181 4.15 -21.61 -19.09
C PHE A 181 2.79 -22.32 -18.98
N GLY A 182 1.88 -21.75 -18.20
CA GLY A 182 0.54 -22.30 -17.98
C GLY A 182 0.52 -23.57 -17.12
N GLN A 183 1.63 -23.95 -16.49
CA GLN A 183 1.75 -25.14 -15.64
C GLN A 183 1.75 -24.78 -14.14
N ALA A 184 1.57 -23.53 -13.79
CA ALA A 184 1.44 -23.15 -12.38
C ALA A 184 0.21 -23.79 -11.75
N VAL A 185 0.39 -24.53 -10.65
CA VAL A 185 -0.72 -25.13 -9.89
C VAL A 185 -1.31 -24.03 -9.01
N LEU A 186 -2.27 -23.31 -9.57
CA LEU A 186 -2.94 -22.20 -8.87
C LEU A 186 -4.16 -22.66 -8.07
N ASP A 187 -4.72 -23.83 -8.43
CA ASP A 187 -5.92 -24.39 -7.85
C ASP A 187 -5.72 -25.88 -7.57
N ILE A 188 -5.95 -26.27 -6.33
CA ILE A 188 -5.87 -27.67 -5.89
C ILE A 188 -7.26 -28.33 -5.73
N SER A 189 -8.33 -27.66 -6.17
CA SER A 189 -9.70 -28.19 -6.05
C SER A 189 -9.85 -29.60 -6.63
N ALA A 190 -9.12 -29.89 -7.71
CA ALA A 190 -9.10 -31.20 -8.34
C ALA A 190 -8.34 -32.27 -7.52
N LEU A 191 -7.46 -31.86 -6.58
CA LEU A 191 -6.65 -32.77 -5.75
C LEU A 191 -7.30 -33.07 -4.39
N VAL A 192 -8.28 -32.30 -3.97
CA VAL A 192 -8.88 -32.36 -2.62
C VAL A 192 -10.31 -32.93 -2.64
N ASP A 193 -10.71 -33.62 -3.71
CA ASP A 193 -11.98 -34.36 -3.84
C ASP A 193 -13.22 -33.59 -3.35
N GLY A 194 -13.36 -32.31 -3.75
CA GLY A 194 -14.56 -31.52 -3.46
C GLY A 194 -14.71 -31.06 -2.00
N GLN A 195 -13.68 -31.18 -1.17
CA GLN A 195 -13.71 -30.73 0.24
C GLN A 195 -13.52 -29.20 0.37
N CYS A 196 -13.36 -28.48 -0.72
CA CYS A 196 -13.19 -27.03 -0.70
C CYS A 196 -14.54 -26.35 -0.54
N ALA A 197 -14.73 -25.62 0.55
CA ALA A 197 -15.94 -24.85 0.80
C ALA A 197 -16.02 -23.61 -0.13
N SER A 198 -14.90 -23.13 -0.66
CA SER A 198 -14.83 -22.04 -1.62
C SER A 198 -13.58 -22.17 -2.52
N LEU A 199 -13.60 -21.48 -3.69
CA LEU A 199 -12.41 -21.38 -4.57
C LEU A 199 -11.20 -20.79 -3.85
N VAL A 200 -11.41 -19.99 -2.82
CA VAL A 200 -10.35 -19.36 -2.02
C VAL A 200 -9.65 -20.41 -1.15
N ASP A 201 -10.39 -21.39 -0.63
CA ASP A 201 -9.85 -22.43 0.26
C ASP A 201 -9.00 -23.47 -0.50
N CYS A 202 -9.16 -23.53 -1.82
CA CYS A 202 -8.42 -24.45 -2.69
C CYS A 202 -7.37 -23.78 -3.56
N SER A 203 -7.26 -22.48 -3.49
CA SER A 203 -6.19 -21.77 -4.20
C SER A 203 -4.88 -21.90 -3.44
N MET A 204 -3.89 -22.52 -4.06
CA MET A 204 -2.53 -22.55 -3.51
C MET A 204 -1.92 -21.15 -3.43
N LEU A 205 -2.39 -20.26 -4.27
CA LEU A 205 -1.88 -18.90 -4.35
C LEU A 205 -3.05 -17.92 -4.32
N PRO A 206 -3.30 -17.21 -3.22
CA PRO A 206 -4.36 -16.23 -3.16
C PRO A 206 -4.05 -15.04 -4.07
N ALA A 207 -5.03 -14.58 -4.84
CA ALA A 207 -4.92 -13.47 -5.78
C ALA A 207 -3.71 -13.57 -6.75
N PRO A 208 -3.55 -14.68 -7.49
CA PRO A 208 -2.37 -14.94 -8.32
C PRO A 208 -2.20 -13.94 -9.47
N HIS A 209 -3.30 -13.40 -9.98
CA HIS A 209 -3.32 -12.46 -11.12
C HIS A 209 -3.26 -10.98 -10.72
N THR A 210 -3.21 -10.68 -9.42
CA THR A 210 -3.11 -9.32 -8.89
C THR A 210 -1.90 -9.17 -7.98
N ASP A 211 -2.03 -9.62 -6.74
CA ASP A 211 -1.04 -9.35 -5.68
C ASP A 211 0.21 -10.25 -5.80
N LEU A 212 0.06 -11.46 -6.32
CA LEU A 212 1.12 -12.47 -6.37
C LEU A 212 1.51 -12.91 -7.79
N ILE A 213 1.30 -12.03 -8.78
CA ILE A 213 1.67 -12.32 -10.18
C ILE A 213 3.16 -12.67 -10.33
N TYR A 214 4.04 -12.06 -9.55
CA TYR A 214 5.46 -12.38 -9.54
C TYR A 214 5.72 -13.83 -9.10
N ALA A 215 5.00 -14.31 -8.09
CA ALA A 215 5.12 -15.70 -7.64
C ALA A 215 4.67 -16.69 -8.71
N VAL A 216 3.64 -16.34 -9.50
CA VAL A 216 3.21 -17.14 -10.67
C VAL A 216 4.30 -17.16 -11.73
N ILE A 217 4.85 -16.00 -12.09
CA ILE A 217 5.92 -15.90 -13.08
C ILE A 217 7.12 -16.78 -12.68
N VAL A 218 7.58 -16.66 -11.43
CA VAL A 218 8.70 -17.48 -10.94
C VAL A 218 8.36 -18.96 -10.87
N ASN A 219 7.11 -19.32 -10.55
CA ASN A 219 6.67 -20.72 -10.59
C ASN A 219 6.75 -21.29 -12.00
N GLU A 220 6.36 -20.52 -13.02
CA GLU A 220 6.34 -20.97 -14.42
C GLU A 220 7.70 -20.91 -15.12
N THR A 221 8.47 -19.85 -14.90
CA THR A 221 9.75 -19.61 -15.59
C THR A 221 10.99 -19.97 -14.78
N GLY A 222 10.85 -20.10 -13.45
CA GLY A 222 11.96 -20.25 -12.53
C GLY A 222 12.64 -18.93 -12.18
N LEU A 223 13.67 -19.03 -11.34
CA LEU A 223 14.48 -17.87 -10.92
C LEU A 223 15.39 -17.33 -12.03
N LEU A 224 15.64 -18.10 -13.07
CA LEU A 224 16.51 -17.75 -14.19
C LEU A 224 15.75 -17.31 -15.45
N GLY A 225 14.42 -17.42 -15.45
CA GLY A 225 13.54 -17.14 -16.58
C GLY A 225 12.91 -15.75 -16.64
#